data_f294a2d8a124353685f09471c13c37b8
#
_entry.id   f294a2d8a124353685f09471c13c37b8
#
_cell.length_a   1.000
_cell.length_b   1.000
_cell.length_c   1.000
_cell.angle_alpha   90.00
_cell.angle_beta   90.00
_cell.angle_gamma   90.00
#
_symmetry.space_group_name_H-M   'P 1'
#
loop_
_entity.id
_entity.type
_entity.pdbx_description
1 polymer ?
#
loop_
_entity_poly.entity_id
_entity_poly.type
_entity_poly.pdbx_seq_one_letter_code
_entity_poly.pdbx_strand_id
1 'polypeptide(L)'
;GEKAIVMINRRGFAPWLTCQTCGHHWGCPNCDVSLIVHRESDQLICHHCNHAEPLPRRCPDCGGTTLSQTGAGTQRIERLLAEELAPMPVFRLDADTSAGPGGHATILSAFDQEESAILVGTQMVAKGHDFPEVTLAAILDADATLRFPDFRAEERTFSLVTQLAGRSGRSRTGGKVIVQTLAP
;
A
#
# COMPACT_ATOMS: atom_id res chain seq x y z
N GLY A 1 -7.70 -13.55 21.42
CA GLY A 1 -7.38 -12.29 20.76
C GLY A 1 -7.54 -12.37 19.25
N GLU A 2 -7.61 -11.26 18.59
CA GLU A 2 -7.69 -11.17 17.12
C GLU A 2 -6.51 -10.39 16.56
N LYS A 3 -5.93 -10.89 15.50
CA LYS A 3 -4.80 -10.24 14.82
C LYS A 3 -5.21 -9.73 13.44
N ALA A 4 -4.59 -8.63 13.02
CA ALA A 4 -4.83 -8.06 11.70
C ALA A 4 -3.52 -7.90 10.92
N ILE A 5 -3.59 -8.08 9.61
CA ILE A 5 -2.51 -7.73 8.67
C ILE A 5 -2.99 -6.59 7.78
N VAL A 6 -2.22 -5.52 7.73
CA VAL A 6 -2.46 -4.37 6.85
C VAL A 6 -1.33 -4.29 5.83
N MET A 7 -1.64 -4.60 4.60
CA MET A 7 -0.70 -4.51 3.49
C MET A 7 -0.85 -3.17 2.78
N ILE A 8 0.30 -2.51 2.59
CA ILE A 8 0.40 -1.32 1.74
C ILE A 8 1.29 -1.71 0.57
N ASN A 9 0.77 -1.54 -0.63
CA ASN A 9 1.57 -1.87 -1.79
C ASN A 9 2.59 -0.77 -2.10
N ARG A 10 3.81 -0.93 -1.58
CA ARG A 10 4.92 0.02 -1.75
C ARG A 10 5.89 -0.38 -2.88
N ARG A 11 5.50 -1.18 -3.84
CA ARG A 11 6.37 -1.42 -5.01
C ARG A 11 6.25 -0.28 -6.01
N GLY A 12 7.26 0.56 -5.99
CA GLY A 12 7.45 1.70 -6.83
C GLY A 12 7.37 2.98 -6.01
N PHE A 13 8.52 3.54 -5.66
CA PHE A 13 8.68 4.89 -5.14
C PHE A 13 8.44 5.90 -6.28
N ALA A 14 7.29 5.75 -6.91
CA ALA A 14 6.88 6.68 -7.91
C ALA A 14 5.61 7.35 -7.40
N PRO A 15 5.71 8.46 -6.67
CA PRO A 15 4.53 9.17 -6.20
C PRO A 15 3.80 9.73 -7.43
N TRP A 16 2.65 9.14 -7.76
CA TRP A 16 1.76 9.77 -8.73
C TRP A 16 0.89 10.82 -8.05
N LEU A 17 0.43 11.75 -8.82
CA LEU A 17 -0.42 12.83 -8.35
C LEU A 17 -1.89 12.43 -8.44
N THR A 18 -2.66 12.71 -7.37
CA THR A 18 -4.11 12.48 -7.33
C THR A 18 -4.81 13.71 -6.76
N CYS A 19 -5.92 14.09 -7.35
CA CYS A 19 -6.81 15.09 -6.80
C CYS A 19 -7.67 14.47 -5.71
N GLN A 20 -7.61 14.99 -4.48
CA GLN A 20 -8.38 14.47 -3.35
C GLN A 20 -9.87 14.84 -3.43
N THR A 21 -10.22 15.80 -4.29
CA THR A 21 -11.62 16.25 -4.45
C THR A 21 -12.42 15.37 -5.40
N CYS A 22 -11.83 14.96 -6.54
CA CYS A 22 -12.58 14.23 -7.58
C CYS A 22 -11.92 12.88 -7.98
N GLY A 23 -10.77 12.52 -7.41
CA GLY A 23 -10.08 11.29 -7.75
C GLY A 23 -9.27 11.34 -9.06
N HIS A 24 -9.26 12.49 -9.77
CA HIS A 24 -8.46 12.63 -11.00
C HIS A 24 -7.00 12.24 -10.75
N HIS A 25 -6.43 11.47 -11.66
CA HIS A 25 -5.01 11.12 -11.68
C HIS A 25 -4.39 11.52 -13.02
N TRP A 26 -3.11 11.87 -13.00
CA TRP A 26 -2.40 12.29 -14.20
C TRP A 26 -1.82 11.07 -14.92
N GLY A 27 -2.42 10.70 -16.05
CA GLY A 27 -1.95 9.66 -16.96
C GLY A 27 -1.03 10.22 -18.05
N CYS A 28 -0.15 9.40 -18.60
CA CYS A 28 0.66 9.77 -19.73
C CYS A 28 -0.19 9.79 -21.02
N PRO A 29 -0.15 10.87 -21.83
CA PRO A 29 -0.92 10.93 -23.06
C PRO A 29 -0.44 9.96 -24.16
N ASN A 30 0.79 9.46 -24.05
CA ASN A 30 1.41 8.56 -25.03
C ASN A 30 1.46 7.10 -24.59
N CYS A 31 1.20 6.86 -23.30
CA CYS A 31 1.30 5.53 -22.69
C CYS A 31 0.15 5.34 -21.71
N ASP A 32 -0.27 4.12 -21.54
CA ASP A 32 -1.33 3.78 -20.58
C ASP A 32 -0.76 3.57 -19.16
N VAL A 33 -0.05 4.60 -18.66
CA VAL A 33 0.61 4.57 -17.34
C VAL A 33 0.48 5.93 -16.64
N SER A 34 0.53 5.93 -15.31
CA SER A 34 0.53 7.17 -14.53
C SER A 34 1.84 7.94 -14.67
N LEU A 35 1.76 9.26 -14.70
CA LEU A 35 2.91 10.15 -14.58
C LEU A 35 3.41 10.20 -13.15
N ILE A 36 4.72 10.31 -13.00
CA ILE A 36 5.43 10.27 -11.73
C ILE A 36 5.88 11.68 -11.34
N VAL A 37 5.68 12.04 -10.09
CA VAL A 37 6.11 13.35 -9.57
C VAL A 37 7.61 13.37 -9.34
N HIS A 38 8.29 14.29 -10.00
CA HIS A 38 9.69 14.64 -9.77
C HIS A 38 9.77 16.02 -9.13
N ARG A 39 9.91 16.06 -7.80
CA ARG A 39 9.92 17.34 -7.04
C ARG A 39 11.11 18.21 -7.33
N GLU A 40 12.28 17.62 -7.58
CA GLU A 40 13.51 18.37 -7.86
C GLU A 40 13.42 19.20 -9.15
N SER A 41 12.68 18.70 -10.14
CA SER A 41 12.45 19.37 -11.42
C SER A 41 11.08 20.02 -11.55
N ASP A 42 10.22 19.91 -10.54
CA ASP A 42 8.83 20.41 -10.55
C ASP A 42 8.02 19.88 -11.74
N GLN A 43 8.18 18.60 -12.05
CA GLN A 43 7.59 17.95 -13.22
C GLN A 43 6.88 16.65 -12.89
N LEU A 44 5.93 16.30 -13.75
CA LEU A 44 5.38 14.96 -13.90
C LEU A 44 6.07 14.28 -15.08
N ILE A 45 6.66 13.10 -14.88
CA ILE A 45 7.44 12.41 -15.91
C ILE A 45 6.91 10.99 -16.11
N CYS A 46 6.74 10.58 -17.36
CA CYS A 46 6.48 9.21 -17.71
C CYS A 46 7.79 8.42 -17.77
N HIS A 47 7.96 7.42 -16.93
CA HIS A 47 9.15 6.57 -16.93
C HIS A 47 9.18 5.55 -18.08
N HIS A 48 8.13 5.52 -18.93
CA HIS A 48 8.08 4.63 -20.10
C HIS A 48 8.53 5.32 -21.38
N CYS A 49 8.06 6.56 -21.64
CA CYS A 49 8.40 7.30 -22.88
C CYS A 49 9.11 8.63 -22.61
N ASN A 50 9.43 8.96 -21.37
CA ASN A 50 10.05 10.23 -20.96
C ASN A 50 9.21 11.49 -21.29
N HIS A 51 7.89 11.33 -21.58
CA HIS A 51 7.00 12.48 -21.65
C HIS A 51 7.04 13.23 -20.31
N ALA A 52 7.20 14.54 -20.36
CA ALA A 52 7.28 15.39 -19.18
C ALA A 52 6.34 16.59 -19.32
N GLU A 53 5.69 16.93 -18.21
CA GLU A 53 4.85 18.13 -18.10
C GLU A 53 5.06 18.81 -16.75
N PRO A 54 4.78 20.13 -16.62
CA PRO A 54 4.92 20.83 -15.36
C PRO A 54 4.04 20.25 -14.27
N LEU A 55 4.51 20.27 -13.02
CA LEU A 55 3.70 19.85 -11.87
C LEU A 55 2.49 20.77 -11.72
N PRO A 56 1.25 20.27 -11.85
CA PRO A 56 0.06 21.11 -11.81
C PRO A 56 -0.21 21.63 -10.41
N ARG A 57 -0.79 22.82 -10.32
CA ARG A 57 -1.24 23.41 -9.06
C ARG A 57 -2.74 23.27 -8.84
N ARG A 58 -3.49 22.89 -9.88
CA ARG A 58 -4.93 22.68 -9.85
C ARG A 58 -5.30 21.45 -10.66
N CYS A 59 -6.38 20.80 -10.24
CA CYS A 59 -6.97 19.70 -10.98
C CYS A 59 -7.61 20.22 -12.27
N PRO A 60 -7.36 19.62 -13.45
CA PRO A 60 -7.98 20.02 -14.69
C PRO A 60 -9.48 19.73 -14.72
N ASP A 61 -9.96 18.71 -14.03
CA ASP A 61 -11.36 18.29 -14.06
C ASP A 61 -12.25 19.12 -13.13
N CYS A 62 -11.82 19.36 -11.88
CA CYS A 62 -12.67 20.03 -10.88
C CYS A 62 -12.13 21.38 -10.41
N GLY A 63 -10.95 21.82 -10.87
CA GLY A 63 -10.30 23.05 -10.42
C GLY A 63 -9.77 23.02 -8.99
N GLY A 64 -9.93 21.90 -8.27
CA GLY A 64 -9.48 21.73 -6.89
C GLY A 64 -7.96 21.86 -6.75
N THR A 65 -7.53 22.39 -5.61
CA THR A 65 -6.10 22.62 -5.30
C THR A 65 -5.55 21.58 -4.32
N THR A 66 -6.40 20.71 -3.78
CA THR A 66 -5.98 19.64 -2.86
C THR A 66 -5.43 18.47 -3.65
N LEU A 67 -4.19 18.65 -4.11
CA LEU A 67 -3.45 17.64 -4.85
C LEU A 67 -2.51 16.92 -3.89
N SER A 68 -2.59 15.61 -3.82
CA SER A 68 -1.70 14.81 -2.99
C SER A 68 -0.91 13.81 -3.83
N GLN A 69 0.30 13.55 -3.40
CA GLN A 69 1.05 12.41 -3.87
C GLN A 69 0.49 11.18 -3.16
N THR A 70 -0.14 10.31 -3.93
CA THR A 70 -0.67 9.06 -3.39
C THR A 70 0.48 8.08 -3.21
N GLY A 71 0.57 7.53 -2.03
CA GLY A 71 1.62 6.62 -1.57
C GLY A 71 1.85 6.83 -0.08
N ALA A 72 0.92 6.35 0.75
CA ALA A 72 1.14 6.34 2.19
C ALA A 72 2.29 5.38 2.50
N GLY A 73 3.40 5.89 3.05
CA GLY A 73 4.47 5.04 3.54
C GLY A 73 4.00 4.18 4.72
N THR A 74 4.53 2.97 4.84
CA THR A 74 4.26 2.06 5.96
C THR A 74 4.39 2.74 7.31
N GLN A 75 5.40 3.60 7.48
CA GLN A 75 5.62 4.38 8.69
C GLN A 75 4.47 5.33 9.05
N ARG A 76 3.85 5.97 8.05
CA ARG A 76 2.70 6.85 8.30
C ARG A 76 1.48 6.06 8.76
N ILE A 77 1.22 4.92 8.13
CA ILE A 77 0.09 4.06 8.50
C ILE A 77 0.31 3.40 9.86
N GLU A 78 1.52 2.93 10.14
CA GLU A 78 1.90 2.43 11.47
C GLU A 78 1.55 3.45 12.55
N ARG A 79 2.01 4.70 12.39
CA ARG A 79 1.75 5.76 13.35
C ARG A 79 0.25 6.05 13.52
N LEU A 80 -0.49 6.20 12.41
CA LEU A 80 -1.92 6.46 12.47
C LEU A 80 -2.68 5.32 13.17
N LEU A 81 -2.36 4.06 12.88
CA LEU A 81 -2.99 2.93 13.54
C LEU A 81 -2.62 2.84 15.02
N ALA A 82 -1.38 3.15 15.38
CA ALA A 82 -0.95 3.16 16.77
C ALA A 82 -1.63 4.27 17.58
N GLU A 83 -1.88 5.43 16.97
CA GLU A 83 -2.61 6.53 17.61
C GLU A 83 -4.11 6.22 17.77
N GLU A 84 -4.76 5.71 16.72
CA GLU A 84 -6.22 5.49 16.69
C GLU A 84 -6.68 4.24 17.45
N LEU A 85 -5.81 3.23 17.53
CA LEU A 85 -6.16 1.91 18.08
C LEU A 85 -5.42 1.58 19.38
N ALA A 86 -4.81 2.58 20.04
CA ALA A 86 -4.17 2.36 21.33
C ALA A 86 -5.15 1.73 22.35
N PRO A 87 -4.71 0.75 23.16
CA PRO A 87 -3.34 0.27 23.39
C PRO A 87 -2.92 -0.92 22.51
N MET A 88 -3.56 -1.20 21.37
CA MET A 88 -3.22 -2.34 20.51
C MET A 88 -1.83 -2.16 19.89
N PRO A 89 -0.90 -3.13 20.04
CA PRO A 89 0.42 -3.02 19.46
C PRO A 89 0.38 -3.10 17.94
N VAL A 90 1.15 -2.22 17.28
CA VAL A 90 1.31 -2.16 15.84
C VAL A 90 2.77 -2.44 15.48
N PHE A 91 2.99 -3.46 14.69
CA PHE A 91 4.30 -3.87 14.19
C PHE A 91 4.46 -3.48 12.73
N ARG A 92 5.65 -3.01 12.35
CA ARG A 92 5.96 -2.67 10.97
C ARG A 92 6.97 -3.62 10.36
N LEU A 93 6.65 -4.16 9.18
CA LEU A 93 7.50 -5.07 8.42
C LEU A 93 7.71 -4.54 6.99
N ASP A 94 8.81 -3.87 6.78
CA ASP A 94 9.27 -3.40 5.48
C ASP A 94 10.80 -3.55 5.33
N ALA A 95 11.35 -3.11 4.21
CA ALA A 95 12.78 -3.22 3.95
C ALA A 95 13.64 -2.45 4.99
N ASP A 96 13.11 -1.34 5.52
CA ASP A 96 13.85 -0.52 6.48
C ASP A 96 13.90 -1.18 7.86
N THR A 97 12.76 -1.75 8.32
CA THR A 97 12.68 -2.41 9.64
C THR A 97 13.25 -3.82 9.64
N SER A 98 13.29 -4.48 8.50
CA SER A 98 13.85 -5.82 8.35
C SER A 98 15.34 -5.82 7.97
N ALA A 99 15.97 -4.65 7.83
CA ALA A 99 17.39 -4.55 7.54
C ALA A 99 18.23 -5.07 8.72
N GLY A 100 19.04 -6.08 8.47
CA GLY A 100 19.93 -6.68 9.46
C GLY A 100 19.65 -8.16 9.75
N PRO A 101 20.60 -8.84 10.37
CA PRO A 101 20.48 -10.27 10.69
C PRO A 101 19.29 -10.54 11.61
N GLY A 102 18.33 -11.33 11.15
CA GLY A 102 17.16 -11.73 11.94
C GLY A 102 16.05 -10.68 12.11
N GLY A 103 16.18 -9.46 11.58
CA GLY A 103 15.18 -8.39 11.77
C GLY A 103 13.77 -8.80 11.36
N HIS A 104 13.62 -9.48 10.23
CA HIS A 104 12.34 -10.01 9.76
C HIS A 104 11.73 -11.03 10.75
N ALA A 105 12.52 -12.01 11.19
CA ALA A 105 12.07 -13.05 12.11
C ALA A 105 11.72 -12.50 13.50
N THR A 106 12.48 -11.52 13.99
CA THR A 106 12.22 -10.87 15.27
C THR A 106 10.88 -10.14 15.29
N ILE A 107 10.55 -9.36 14.25
CA ILE A 107 9.28 -8.66 14.13
C ILE A 107 8.12 -9.65 14.09
N LEU A 108 8.24 -10.70 13.29
CA LEU A 108 7.17 -11.69 13.16
C LEU A 108 6.97 -12.48 14.44
N SER A 109 8.06 -12.85 15.15
CA SER A 109 7.98 -13.52 16.44
C SER A 109 7.32 -12.64 17.51
N ALA A 110 7.64 -11.35 17.55
CA ALA A 110 7.02 -10.41 18.47
C ALA A 110 5.51 -10.25 18.16
N PHE A 111 5.14 -10.13 16.89
CA PHE A 111 3.74 -10.12 16.48
C PHE A 111 3.00 -11.41 16.86
N ASP A 112 3.65 -12.57 16.71
CA ASP A 112 3.04 -13.86 17.00
C ASP A 112 2.81 -14.08 18.50
N GLN A 113 3.62 -13.49 19.37
CA GLN A 113 3.50 -13.59 20.82
C GLN A 113 2.36 -12.76 21.40
N GLU A 114 1.85 -11.77 20.67
CA GLU A 114 0.73 -10.95 21.16
C GLU A 114 -0.60 -11.67 20.99
N GLU A 115 -1.52 -11.46 21.91
CA GLU A 115 -2.91 -11.95 21.76
C GLU A 115 -3.68 -11.17 20.70
N SER A 116 -3.47 -9.86 20.64
CA SER A 116 -4.10 -8.95 19.68
C SER A 116 -3.08 -7.95 19.19
N ALA A 117 -2.90 -7.87 17.89
CA ALA A 117 -1.91 -6.99 17.28
C ALA A 117 -2.21 -6.71 15.82
N ILE A 118 -1.58 -5.66 15.29
CA ILE A 118 -1.63 -5.30 13.87
C ILE A 118 -0.22 -5.41 13.28
N LEU A 119 -0.09 -6.12 12.17
CA LEU A 119 1.13 -6.15 11.37
C LEU A 119 0.94 -5.30 10.10
N VAL A 120 1.64 -4.18 10.03
CA VAL A 120 1.65 -3.29 8.86
C VAL A 120 2.88 -3.57 8.02
N GLY A 121 2.72 -3.70 6.73
CA GLY A 121 3.90 -3.86 5.89
C GLY A 121 3.64 -3.80 4.39
N THR A 122 4.70 -4.07 3.64
CA THR A 122 4.64 -4.21 2.18
C THR A 122 4.25 -5.65 1.79
N GLN A 123 4.46 -6.03 0.55
CA GLN A 123 4.25 -7.41 0.09
C GLN A 123 4.98 -8.48 0.94
N MET A 124 5.92 -8.08 1.79
CA MET A 124 6.62 -8.99 2.70
C MET A 124 5.66 -9.66 3.70
N VAL A 125 4.61 -8.95 4.15
CA VAL A 125 3.59 -9.50 5.07
C VAL A 125 2.71 -10.59 4.44
N ALA A 126 2.61 -10.60 3.11
CA ALA A 126 1.86 -11.63 2.37
C ALA A 126 2.68 -12.90 2.10
N LYS A 127 4.01 -12.88 2.31
CA LYS A 127 4.91 -13.99 1.98
C LYS A 127 5.39 -14.75 3.21
N GLY A 128 5.35 -16.06 3.12
CA GLY A 128 6.21 -16.95 3.91
C GLY A 128 5.77 -17.32 5.32
N HIS A 129 4.85 -16.63 5.96
CA HIS A 129 4.42 -16.95 7.34
C HIS A 129 2.93 -17.26 7.41
N ASP A 130 2.60 -18.26 8.23
CA ASP A 130 1.23 -18.65 8.49
C ASP A 130 0.85 -18.18 9.89
N PHE A 131 -0.13 -17.28 9.96
CA PHE A 131 -0.66 -16.77 11.20
C PHE A 131 -2.12 -17.21 11.36
N PRO A 132 -2.39 -18.35 12.00
CA PRO A 132 -3.74 -18.89 12.11
C PRO A 132 -4.71 -17.99 12.87
N GLU A 133 -4.19 -17.08 13.69
CA GLU A 133 -4.97 -16.14 14.49
C GLU A 133 -5.31 -14.82 13.77
N VAL A 134 -4.86 -14.64 12.54
CA VAL A 134 -5.21 -13.47 11.72
C VAL A 134 -6.64 -13.62 11.20
N THR A 135 -7.52 -12.76 11.70
CA THR A 135 -8.94 -12.73 11.34
C THR A 135 -9.27 -11.61 10.37
N LEU A 136 -8.40 -10.59 10.26
CA LEU A 136 -8.55 -9.47 9.34
C LEU A 136 -7.31 -9.28 8.48
N ALA A 137 -7.51 -9.20 7.17
CA ALA A 137 -6.51 -8.77 6.20
C ALA A 137 -7.00 -7.53 5.46
N ALA A 138 -6.21 -6.46 5.43
CA ALA A 138 -6.54 -5.25 4.72
C ALA A 138 -5.47 -4.91 3.68
N ILE A 139 -5.90 -4.52 2.49
CA ILE A 139 -5.04 -4.01 1.42
C ILE A 139 -5.38 -2.54 1.23
N LEU A 140 -4.44 -1.67 1.54
CA LEU A 140 -4.57 -0.24 1.32
C LEU A 140 -3.96 0.14 -0.03
N ASP A 141 -4.66 1.03 -0.74
CA ASP A 141 -4.23 1.55 -2.04
C ASP A 141 -3.94 0.40 -3.05
N ALA A 142 -4.95 -0.44 -3.29
CA ALA A 142 -4.84 -1.52 -4.28
C ALA A 142 -4.56 -0.98 -5.69
N ASP A 143 -5.02 0.24 -5.97
CA ASP A 143 -4.79 0.95 -7.23
C ASP A 143 -3.31 1.20 -7.53
N ALA A 144 -2.48 1.30 -6.49
CA ALA A 144 -1.04 1.46 -6.65
C ALA A 144 -0.40 0.32 -7.47
N THR A 145 -0.91 -0.90 -7.34
CA THR A 145 -0.45 -2.03 -8.16
C THR A 145 -1.04 -2.00 -9.54
N LEU A 146 -2.33 -1.68 -9.66
CA LEU A 146 -3.05 -1.64 -10.93
C LEU A 146 -2.50 -0.57 -11.87
N ARG A 147 -2.06 0.56 -11.32
CA ARG A 147 -1.49 1.70 -12.07
C ARG A 147 0.01 1.60 -12.32
N PHE A 148 0.65 0.52 -11.87
CA PHE A 148 2.06 0.31 -12.14
C PHE A 148 2.26 0.03 -13.65
N PRO A 149 3.26 0.62 -14.31
CA PRO A 149 3.53 0.44 -15.74
C PRO A 149 4.08 -0.96 -16.04
N ASP A 150 3.26 -1.97 -15.86
CA ASP A 150 3.58 -3.38 -16.08
C ASP A 150 2.32 -4.05 -16.64
N PHE A 151 2.44 -4.71 -17.80
CA PHE A 151 1.34 -5.43 -18.42
C PHE A 151 0.74 -6.56 -17.54
N ARG A 152 1.44 -6.93 -16.47
CA ARG A 152 0.97 -7.89 -15.47
C ARG A 152 0.43 -7.23 -14.19
N ALA A 153 0.13 -5.93 -14.22
CA ALA A 153 -0.31 -5.22 -13.03
C ALA A 153 -1.58 -5.83 -12.42
N GLU A 154 -2.56 -6.17 -13.25
CA GLU A 154 -3.81 -6.81 -12.82
C GLU A 154 -3.57 -8.21 -12.24
N GLU A 155 -2.80 -9.06 -12.92
CA GLU A 155 -2.43 -10.40 -12.45
C GLU A 155 -1.72 -10.34 -11.10
N ARG A 156 -0.78 -9.40 -10.95
CA ARG A 156 -0.05 -9.20 -9.69
C ARG A 156 -0.94 -8.71 -8.57
N THR A 157 -1.86 -7.80 -8.86
CA THR A 157 -2.83 -7.31 -7.87
C THR A 157 -3.73 -8.45 -7.41
N PHE A 158 -4.28 -9.22 -8.34
CA PHE A 158 -5.08 -10.39 -8.01
C PHE A 158 -4.31 -11.41 -7.17
N SER A 159 -3.08 -11.71 -7.56
CA SER A 159 -2.20 -12.63 -6.81
C SER A 159 -1.94 -12.14 -5.39
N LEU A 160 -1.70 -10.84 -5.19
CA LEU A 160 -1.51 -10.26 -3.87
C LEU A 160 -2.75 -10.34 -3.00
N VAL A 161 -3.92 -10.01 -3.56
CA VAL A 161 -5.21 -10.13 -2.87
C VAL A 161 -5.44 -11.57 -2.44
N THR A 162 -5.23 -12.53 -3.34
CA THR A 162 -5.41 -13.96 -3.08
C THR A 162 -4.42 -14.48 -2.02
N GLN A 163 -3.15 -14.07 -2.09
CA GLN A 163 -2.14 -14.46 -1.11
C GLN A 163 -2.49 -13.93 0.28
N LEU A 164 -2.94 -12.68 0.37
CA LEU A 164 -3.30 -12.08 1.65
C LEU A 164 -4.61 -12.68 2.18
N ALA A 165 -5.59 -12.94 1.31
CA ALA A 165 -6.83 -13.62 1.67
C ALA A 165 -6.58 -15.03 2.23
N GLY A 166 -5.60 -15.74 1.67
CA GLY A 166 -5.17 -17.04 2.18
C GLY A 166 -4.48 -17.00 3.55
N ARG A 167 -4.15 -15.80 4.07
CA ARG A 167 -3.59 -15.61 5.43
C ARG A 167 -4.67 -15.37 6.47
N SER A 168 -5.78 -14.75 6.09
CA SER A 168 -6.95 -14.58 6.94
C SER A 168 -7.92 -15.75 6.76
N GLY A 169 -8.54 -16.23 7.83
CA GLY A 169 -9.62 -17.22 7.73
C GLY A 169 -9.23 -18.67 7.93
N ARG A 170 -8.01 -18.97 8.34
CA ARG A 170 -7.62 -20.30 8.82
C ARG A 170 -8.07 -20.58 10.26
N SER A 171 -8.55 -19.54 10.96
CA SER A 171 -9.17 -19.68 12.26
C SER A 171 -10.57 -20.31 12.13
N ARG A 172 -11.05 -20.90 13.23
CA ARG A 172 -12.41 -21.49 13.30
C ARG A 172 -13.55 -20.48 13.11
N THR A 173 -13.25 -19.17 13.22
CA THR A 173 -14.20 -18.05 13.09
C THR A 173 -14.26 -17.47 11.67
N GLY A 174 -13.45 -17.96 10.74
CA GLY A 174 -13.32 -17.38 9.41
C GLY A 174 -12.48 -16.10 9.41
N GLY A 175 -12.19 -15.56 8.23
CA GLY A 175 -11.42 -14.33 8.06
C GLY A 175 -12.14 -13.33 7.17
N LYS A 176 -11.85 -12.03 7.38
CA LYS A 176 -12.34 -10.93 6.56
C LYS A 176 -11.21 -10.32 5.76
N VAL A 177 -11.46 -10.02 4.50
CA VAL A 177 -10.53 -9.28 3.65
C VAL A 177 -11.17 -7.95 3.25
N ILE A 178 -10.44 -6.87 3.45
CA ILE A 178 -10.84 -5.52 3.04
C ILE A 178 -9.85 -5.05 1.99
N VAL A 179 -10.36 -4.61 0.85
CA VAL A 179 -9.56 -4.01 -0.22
C VAL A 179 -10.02 -2.57 -0.39
N GLN A 180 -9.12 -1.64 -0.13
CA GLN A 180 -9.37 -0.23 -0.39
C GLN A 180 -8.93 0.11 -1.81
N THR A 181 -9.86 0.62 -2.61
CA THR A 181 -9.66 1.03 -4.00
C THR A 181 -10.48 2.26 -4.32
N LEU A 182 -10.03 3.06 -5.28
CA LEU A 182 -10.78 4.17 -5.88
C LEU A 182 -11.55 3.73 -7.14
N ALA A 183 -11.26 2.53 -7.64
CA ALA A 183 -11.91 1.91 -8.81
C ALA A 183 -12.48 0.55 -8.40
N PRO A 184 -13.66 0.51 -7.75
CA PRO A 184 -14.30 -0.72 -7.31
C PRO A 184 -14.81 -1.57 -8.48
#